data_b7a92b94abfdf4de8c7615a35b19df1e
#
_entry.id   b7a92b94abfdf4de8c7615a35b19df1e
#
_cell.length_a   1.000
_cell.length_b   1.000
_cell.length_c   1.000
_cell.angle_alpha   90.00
_cell.angle_beta   90.00
_cell.angle_gamma   90.00
#
_symmetry.space_group_name_H-M   'P 1'
#
loop_
_entity.id
_entity.type
_entity.pdbx_description
1 polymer ?
#
loop_
_entity_poly.entity_id
_entity_poly.type
_entity_poly.pdbx_seq_one_letter_code
_entity_poly.pdbx_strand_id
1 'polypeptide(L)'
;MTTANLSVVPATEKRAHKALKVTNRRVLHSEWTKFWSLRSSWITLVASVAVLIVFGAIAAYAYSPDGATLTGPPGTGTDAATDAVSLALTGSAFASLIAGVLGVLMSAGEYGTGMVRSTFAAVPRRLPVLWSKSAVIGPLVLVLTTIAALAAFQLGSMGLDGESIALSLGDDGVLRSLAGAGVYLGLVAVFGVALGSLIRSTAGGIAALVGVLLLLPSLASLLPDSLYDTINPYFPSNAGSAIYSLHETSGSLSPGAGLAVFAGWVALTLAAAAIRLKRADV
;
A
#
# COMPACT_ATOMS: atom_id res chain seq x y z
N MET A 1 -58.50 -51.63 -10.50
CA MET A 1 -57.54 -51.13 -11.50
C MET A 1 -57.66 -49.62 -11.51
N THR A 2 -56.77 -48.94 -10.79
CA THR A 2 -56.77 -47.48 -10.65
C THR A 2 -55.63 -46.96 -11.50
N THR A 3 -55.92 -46.33 -12.64
CA THR A 3 -54.93 -45.72 -13.53
C THR A 3 -54.47 -44.41 -12.93
N ALA A 4 -53.23 -44.37 -12.47
CA ALA A 4 -52.57 -43.16 -12.02
C ALA A 4 -52.29 -42.21 -13.20
N ASN A 5 -52.93 -41.06 -13.18
CA ASN A 5 -52.76 -39.98 -14.17
C ASN A 5 -51.42 -39.26 -13.86
N LEU A 6 -50.35 -39.60 -14.59
CA LEU A 6 -49.09 -38.87 -14.52
C LEU A 6 -49.30 -37.50 -15.19
N SER A 7 -49.52 -36.46 -14.40
CA SER A 7 -49.48 -35.09 -14.87
C SER A 7 -48.06 -34.74 -15.33
N VAL A 8 -47.89 -34.59 -16.65
CA VAL A 8 -46.65 -34.08 -17.25
C VAL A 8 -46.43 -32.65 -16.74
N VAL A 9 -45.48 -32.49 -15.86
CA VAL A 9 -44.99 -31.16 -15.45
C VAL A 9 -44.43 -30.49 -16.70
N PRO A 10 -44.94 -29.30 -17.10
CA PRO A 10 -44.42 -28.61 -18.27
C PRO A 10 -42.94 -28.27 -18.02
N ALA A 11 -42.09 -28.63 -18.98
CA ALA A 11 -40.68 -28.31 -18.97
C ALA A 11 -40.52 -26.79 -18.75
N THR A 12 -39.98 -26.46 -17.60
CA THR A 12 -39.66 -25.06 -17.23
C THR A 12 -38.80 -24.52 -18.38
N GLU A 13 -39.30 -23.51 -19.09
CA GLU A 13 -38.54 -22.77 -20.09
C GLU A 13 -37.20 -22.42 -19.49
N LYS A 14 -36.12 -22.99 -20.01
CA LYS A 14 -34.76 -22.53 -19.77
C LYS A 14 -34.71 -21.07 -20.24
N ARG A 15 -34.98 -20.15 -19.33
CA ARG A 15 -34.61 -18.74 -19.55
C ARG A 15 -33.16 -18.76 -19.93
N ALA A 16 -32.88 -18.52 -21.21
CA ALA A 16 -31.55 -18.32 -21.74
C ALA A 16 -30.95 -17.17 -20.93
N HIS A 17 -30.20 -17.48 -19.87
CA HIS A 17 -29.44 -16.49 -19.14
C HIS A 17 -28.52 -15.86 -20.17
N LYS A 18 -28.88 -14.67 -20.61
CA LYS A 18 -28.07 -13.82 -21.48
C LYS A 18 -26.69 -13.78 -20.81
N ALA A 19 -25.72 -14.51 -21.38
CA ALA A 19 -24.39 -14.61 -20.80
C ALA A 19 -23.83 -13.18 -20.66
N LEU A 20 -23.85 -12.68 -19.44
CA LEU A 20 -23.40 -11.33 -19.13
C LEU A 20 -21.91 -11.28 -19.44
N LYS A 21 -21.52 -10.57 -20.50
CA LYS A 21 -20.12 -10.41 -20.87
C LYS A 21 -19.35 -9.81 -19.68
N VAL A 22 -18.29 -10.50 -19.26
CA VAL A 22 -17.37 -9.99 -18.23
C VAL A 22 -16.60 -8.82 -18.85
N THR A 23 -16.79 -7.61 -18.30
CA THR A 23 -16.06 -6.40 -18.71
C THR A 23 -15.16 -5.94 -17.55
N ASN A 24 -14.02 -5.33 -17.88
CA ASN A 24 -13.09 -4.80 -16.87
C ASN A 24 -13.78 -3.84 -15.88
N ARG A 25 -14.74 -3.03 -16.38
CA ARG A 25 -15.52 -2.12 -15.52
C ARG A 25 -16.36 -2.87 -14.47
N ARG A 26 -16.95 -4.01 -14.81
CA ARG A 26 -17.73 -4.82 -13.86
C ARG A 26 -16.82 -5.48 -12.84
N VAL A 27 -15.63 -5.93 -13.23
CA VAL A 27 -14.62 -6.48 -12.32
C VAL A 27 -14.15 -5.39 -11.35
N LEU A 28 -13.84 -4.21 -11.85
CA LEU A 28 -13.46 -3.06 -11.02
C LEU A 28 -14.54 -2.71 -9.99
N HIS A 29 -15.80 -2.63 -10.43
CA HIS A 29 -16.94 -2.34 -9.54
C HIS A 29 -17.12 -3.43 -8.49
N SER A 30 -16.89 -4.70 -8.83
CA SER A 30 -16.97 -5.80 -7.86
C SER A 30 -15.88 -5.69 -6.79
N GLU A 31 -14.64 -5.33 -7.17
CA GLU A 31 -13.54 -5.12 -6.21
C GLU A 31 -13.80 -3.91 -5.30
N TRP A 32 -14.36 -2.83 -5.85
CA TRP A 32 -14.82 -1.68 -5.08
C TRP A 32 -15.88 -2.05 -4.04
N THR A 33 -16.90 -2.81 -4.45
CA THR A 33 -17.95 -3.26 -3.54
C THR A 33 -17.40 -4.20 -2.45
N LYS A 34 -16.48 -5.11 -2.80
CA LYS A 34 -15.79 -5.98 -1.83
C LYS A 34 -15.05 -5.16 -0.78
N PHE A 35 -14.30 -4.15 -1.21
CA PHE A 35 -13.56 -3.29 -0.28
C PHE A 35 -14.48 -2.69 0.79
N TRP A 36 -15.61 -2.12 0.38
CA TRP A 36 -16.56 -1.48 1.31
C TRP A 36 -17.38 -2.47 2.15
N SER A 37 -17.60 -3.69 1.66
CA SER A 37 -18.32 -4.72 2.40
C SER A 37 -17.50 -5.38 3.51
N LEU A 38 -16.17 -5.37 3.40
CA LEU A 38 -15.28 -6.00 4.36
C LEU A 38 -14.86 -5.01 5.45
N ARG A 39 -15.33 -5.23 6.69
CA ARG A 39 -14.99 -4.38 7.84
C ARG A 39 -13.47 -4.28 8.08
N SER A 40 -12.73 -5.36 7.88
CA SER A 40 -11.28 -5.37 8.06
C SER A 40 -10.57 -4.40 7.10
N SER A 41 -11.06 -4.24 5.87
CA SER A 41 -10.40 -3.41 4.86
C SER A 41 -10.40 -1.93 5.23
N TRP A 42 -11.57 -1.38 5.56
CA TRP A 42 -11.65 0.03 5.92
C TRP A 42 -11.08 0.30 7.32
N ILE A 43 -11.18 -0.66 8.28
CA ILE A 43 -10.51 -0.53 9.58
C ILE A 43 -9.00 -0.44 9.42
N THR A 44 -8.39 -1.30 8.60
CA THR A 44 -6.95 -1.26 8.31
C THR A 44 -6.55 0.04 7.61
N LEU A 45 -7.38 0.53 6.68
CA LEU A 45 -7.13 1.82 6.02
C LEU A 45 -7.19 2.99 7.00
N VAL A 46 -8.24 3.04 7.85
CA VAL A 46 -8.37 4.06 8.90
C VAL A 46 -7.21 3.98 9.89
N ALA A 47 -6.75 2.78 10.25
CA ALA A 47 -5.58 2.60 11.10
C ALA A 47 -4.32 3.19 10.46
N SER A 48 -4.10 2.99 9.15
CA SER A 48 -2.95 3.58 8.42
C SER A 48 -3.00 5.11 8.44
N VAL A 49 -4.17 5.69 8.17
CA VAL A 49 -4.41 7.13 8.23
C VAL A 49 -4.20 7.68 9.64
N ALA A 50 -4.78 7.02 10.65
CA ALA A 50 -4.66 7.44 12.04
C ALA A 50 -3.21 7.41 12.55
N VAL A 51 -2.48 6.34 12.23
CA VAL A 51 -1.06 6.21 12.59
C VAL A 51 -0.24 7.35 11.98
N LEU A 52 -0.45 7.66 10.69
CA LEU A 52 0.27 8.75 10.05
C LEU A 52 0.00 10.11 10.74
N ILE A 53 -1.27 10.42 11.03
CA ILE A 53 -1.64 11.68 11.67
C ILE A 53 -1.14 11.75 13.12
N VAL A 54 -1.37 10.70 13.91
CA VAL A 54 -1.04 10.68 15.33
C VAL A 54 0.47 10.76 15.56
N PHE A 55 1.26 9.94 14.84
CA PHE A 55 2.72 9.98 14.99
C PHE A 55 3.31 11.29 14.48
N GLY A 56 2.80 11.84 13.37
CA GLY A 56 3.22 13.15 12.89
C GLY A 56 2.91 14.27 13.86
N ALA A 57 1.70 14.29 14.44
CA ALA A 57 1.34 15.27 15.47
C ALA A 57 2.19 15.12 16.72
N ILE A 58 2.34 13.90 17.26
CA ILE A 58 3.17 13.65 18.44
C ILE A 58 4.62 14.10 18.20
N ALA A 59 5.20 13.79 17.05
CA ALA A 59 6.57 14.19 16.72
C ALA A 59 6.73 15.70 16.67
N ALA A 60 5.76 16.43 16.12
CA ALA A 60 5.79 17.89 16.06
C ALA A 60 5.63 18.55 17.43
N TYR A 61 4.69 18.07 18.27
CA TYR A 61 4.50 18.61 19.63
C TYR A 61 5.60 18.20 20.61
N ALA A 62 6.31 17.09 20.36
CA ALA A 62 7.44 16.64 21.17
C ALA A 62 8.79 17.20 20.67
N TYR A 63 8.77 18.02 19.60
CA TYR A 63 9.98 18.63 19.09
C TYR A 63 10.58 19.60 20.11
N SER A 64 11.90 19.51 20.29
CA SER A 64 12.68 20.46 21.10
C SER A 64 14.01 20.71 20.39
N PRO A 65 14.42 21.97 20.17
CA PRO A 65 15.68 22.30 19.50
C PRO A 65 16.91 21.67 20.16
N ASP A 66 16.86 21.53 21.50
CA ASP A 66 17.95 20.97 22.32
C ASP A 66 17.76 19.49 22.67
N GLY A 67 16.67 18.87 22.25
CA GLY A 67 16.27 17.51 22.61
C GLY A 67 16.53 16.47 21.53
N ALA A 68 16.72 15.20 21.97
CA ALA A 68 16.70 14.07 21.05
C ALA A 68 15.30 13.93 20.47
N THR A 69 15.14 14.23 19.19
CA THR A 69 13.90 13.97 18.45
C THR A 69 13.59 12.49 18.46
N LEU A 70 12.30 12.13 18.48
CA LEU A 70 11.86 10.76 18.33
C LEU A 70 12.36 10.25 16.97
N THR A 71 13.44 9.48 17.00
CA THR A 71 13.96 8.81 15.80
C THR A 71 12.96 7.77 15.35
N GLY A 72 12.70 7.71 14.02
CA GLY A 72 11.87 6.66 13.44
C GLY A 72 12.39 5.26 13.75
N PRO A 73 11.65 4.21 13.37
CA PRO A 73 12.07 2.84 13.58
C PRO A 73 13.46 2.57 13.01
N PRO A 74 14.29 1.72 13.67
CA PRO A 74 15.61 1.35 13.17
C PRO A 74 15.53 0.88 11.70
N GLY A 75 16.42 1.40 10.86
CA GLY A 75 16.48 1.03 9.43
C GLY A 75 15.61 1.86 8.48
N THR A 76 14.91 2.89 8.96
CA THR A 76 14.12 3.78 8.10
C THR A 76 14.90 4.97 7.54
N GLY A 77 16.20 5.08 7.84
CA GLY A 77 17.06 6.16 7.31
C GLY A 77 16.63 7.58 7.70
N THR A 78 15.79 7.71 8.73
CA THR A 78 15.38 9.00 9.26
C THR A 78 16.51 9.52 10.16
N ASP A 79 17.43 10.23 9.56
CA ASP A 79 18.27 11.17 10.28
C ASP A 79 17.38 12.12 11.11
N ALA A 80 17.93 12.74 12.13
CA ALA A 80 17.18 13.65 13.00
C ALA A 80 16.29 14.57 12.15
N ALA A 81 15.00 14.70 12.52
CA ALA A 81 14.04 15.50 11.78
C ALA A 81 14.59 16.90 11.55
N THR A 82 14.82 17.23 10.29
CA THR A 82 15.48 18.48 9.90
C THR A 82 14.48 19.57 9.50
N ASP A 83 13.21 19.20 9.31
CA ASP A 83 12.15 20.09 8.87
C ASP A 83 10.75 19.62 9.34
N ALA A 84 9.77 20.51 9.26
CA ALA A 84 8.38 20.24 9.67
C ALA A 84 7.73 19.10 8.86
N VAL A 85 8.16 18.87 7.61
CA VAL A 85 7.62 17.80 6.76
C VAL A 85 8.10 16.45 7.26
N SER A 86 9.37 16.31 7.63
CA SER A 86 9.93 15.07 8.17
C SER A 86 9.26 14.68 9.48
N LEU A 87 8.96 15.67 10.36
CA LEU A 87 8.18 15.45 11.58
C LEU A 87 6.76 14.97 11.27
N ALA A 88 6.04 15.67 10.38
CA ALA A 88 4.68 15.29 9.99
C ALA A 88 4.60 13.87 9.39
N LEU A 89 5.67 13.42 8.73
CA LEU A 89 5.74 12.11 8.08
C LEU A 89 6.45 11.04 8.92
N THR A 90 6.77 11.29 10.18
CA THR A 90 7.39 10.31 11.11
C THR A 90 6.60 8.98 11.17
N GLY A 91 5.26 9.06 11.07
CA GLY A 91 4.39 7.89 11.04
C GLY A 91 4.41 7.08 9.74
N SER A 92 5.09 7.56 8.68
CA SER A 92 5.03 6.95 7.34
C SER A 92 5.54 5.51 7.28
N ALA A 93 6.56 5.17 8.06
CA ALA A 93 7.09 3.81 8.13
C ALA A 93 6.05 2.81 8.64
N PHE A 94 5.35 3.12 9.73
CA PHE A 94 4.27 2.28 10.25
C PHE A 94 3.05 2.28 9.32
N ALA A 95 2.67 3.45 8.81
CA ALA A 95 1.56 3.58 7.86
C ALA A 95 1.82 2.75 6.59
N SER A 96 3.07 2.66 6.12
CA SER A 96 3.45 1.84 4.97
C SER A 96 3.25 0.34 5.21
N LEU A 97 3.64 -0.14 6.38
CA LEU A 97 3.40 -1.54 6.75
C LEU A 97 1.90 -1.85 6.80
N ILE A 98 1.10 -0.97 7.41
CA ILE A 98 -0.35 -1.15 7.51
C ILE A 98 -1.00 -1.10 6.12
N ALA A 99 -0.61 -0.14 5.27
CA ALA A 99 -1.10 -0.04 3.89
C ALA A 99 -0.72 -1.26 3.05
N GLY A 100 0.51 -1.76 3.21
CA GLY A 100 0.95 -2.99 2.55
C GLY A 100 0.20 -4.23 3.03
N VAL A 101 -0.05 -4.34 4.35
CA VAL A 101 -0.87 -5.41 4.93
C VAL A 101 -2.30 -5.36 4.38
N LEU A 102 -2.90 -4.17 4.22
CA LEU A 102 -4.19 -4.02 3.56
C LEU A 102 -4.17 -4.64 2.15
N GLY A 103 -3.14 -4.34 1.35
CA GLY A 103 -2.96 -4.93 0.02
C GLY A 103 -2.87 -6.46 0.05
N VAL A 104 -2.07 -7.01 0.99
CA VAL A 104 -1.95 -8.47 1.18
C VAL A 104 -3.29 -9.09 1.58
N LEU A 105 -4.01 -8.52 2.55
CA LEU A 105 -5.30 -9.03 3.00
C LEU A 105 -6.34 -9.05 1.89
N MET A 106 -6.42 -7.99 1.09
CA MET A 106 -7.34 -7.88 -0.04
C MET A 106 -7.05 -8.89 -1.15
N SER A 107 -5.83 -9.39 -1.24
CA SER A 107 -5.42 -10.36 -2.25
C SER A 107 -5.34 -11.78 -1.69
N ALA A 108 -4.48 -12.01 -0.70
CA ALA A 108 -4.26 -13.33 -0.11
C ALA A 108 -5.46 -13.83 0.72
N GLY A 109 -6.27 -12.93 1.30
CA GLY A 109 -7.45 -13.29 2.07
C GLY A 109 -8.49 -14.09 1.27
N GLU A 110 -8.60 -13.86 -0.04
CA GLU A 110 -9.50 -14.64 -0.91
C GLU A 110 -9.04 -16.10 -1.07
N TYR A 111 -7.72 -16.34 -1.00
CA TYR A 111 -7.21 -17.71 -1.03
C TYR A 111 -7.50 -18.45 0.29
N GLY A 112 -7.35 -17.77 1.43
CA GLY A 112 -7.62 -18.35 2.74
C GLY A 112 -9.10 -18.71 2.97
N THR A 113 -10.02 -17.90 2.41
CA THR A 113 -11.48 -18.15 2.52
C THR A 113 -12.02 -19.05 1.41
N GLY A 114 -11.21 -19.40 0.41
CA GLY A 114 -11.66 -20.14 -0.77
C GLY A 114 -12.50 -19.32 -1.77
N MET A 115 -12.73 -18.04 -1.51
CA MET A 115 -13.51 -17.14 -2.39
C MET A 115 -12.84 -16.94 -3.75
N VAL A 116 -11.54 -17.18 -3.85
CA VAL A 116 -10.79 -17.12 -5.11
C VAL A 116 -11.37 -18.04 -6.19
N ARG A 117 -11.94 -19.20 -5.82
CA ARG A 117 -12.54 -20.13 -6.77
C ARG A 117 -13.78 -19.53 -7.45
N SER A 118 -14.67 -18.93 -6.68
CA SER A 118 -15.86 -18.25 -7.24
C SER A 118 -15.48 -17.03 -8.07
N THR A 119 -14.47 -16.25 -7.65
CA THR A 119 -13.96 -15.11 -8.41
C THR A 119 -13.41 -15.55 -9.77
N PHE A 120 -12.62 -16.62 -9.83
CA PHE A 120 -12.04 -17.11 -11.09
C PHE A 120 -13.02 -17.89 -11.96
N ALA A 121 -14.04 -18.52 -11.37
CA ALA A 121 -15.15 -19.07 -12.13
C ALA A 121 -15.96 -17.97 -12.85
N ALA A 122 -16.15 -16.83 -12.19
CA ALA A 122 -16.82 -15.66 -12.79
C ALA A 122 -15.95 -14.90 -13.80
N VAL A 123 -14.61 -14.86 -13.60
CA VAL A 123 -13.64 -14.16 -14.45
C VAL A 123 -12.55 -15.12 -14.92
N PRO A 124 -12.79 -15.92 -15.99
CA PRO A 124 -11.82 -16.92 -16.46
C PRO A 124 -10.46 -16.34 -16.85
N ARG A 125 -10.44 -15.10 -17.34
CA ARG A 125 -9.21 -14.33 -17.57
C ARG A 125 -8.75 -13.72 -16.25
N ARG A 126 -8.01 -14.42 -15.42
CA ARG A 126 -7.60 -14.10 -14.04
C ARG A 126 -6.85 -12.75 -13.88
N LEU A 127 -6.15 -12.29 -14.92
CA LEU A 127 -5.39 -11.04 -14.90
C LEU A 127 -6.23 -9.77 -14.63
N PRO A 128 -7.45 -9.60 -15.20
CA PRO A 128 -8.28 -8.45 -14.89
C PRO A 128 -8.59 -8.30 -13.40
N VAL A 129 -8.62 -9.40 -12.63
CA VAL A 129 -8.84 -9.36 -11.17
C VAL A 129 -7.65 -8.71 -10.47
N LEU A 130 -6.41 -9.10 -10.81
CA LEU A 130 -5.19 -8.50 -10.25
C LEU A 130 -5.12 -6.99 -10.53
N TRP A 131 -5.34 -6.61 -11.80
CA TRP A 131 -5.29 -5.20 -12.21
C TRP A 131 -6.42 -4.37 -11.60
N SER A 132 -7.64 -4.90 -11.53
CA SER A 132 -8.77 -4.20 -10.90
C SER A 132 -8.55 -4.01 -9.40
N LYS A 133 -8.00 -5.00 -8.72
CA LYS A 133 -7.65 -4.92 -7.30
C LYS A 133 -6.60 -3.85 -7.04
N SER A 134 -5.53 -3.82 -7.82
CA SER A 134 -4.48 -2.80 -7.73
C SER A 134 -5.02 -1.40 -8.06
N ALA A 135 -5.89 -1.29 -9.09
CA ALA A 135 -6.50 -0.03 -9.52
C ALA A 135 -7.54 0.52 -8.54
N VAL A 136 -8.11 -0.30 -7.67
CA VAL A 136 -9.01 0.16 -6.59
C VAL A 136 -8.19 0.58 -5.37
N ILE A 137 -7.29 -0.29 -4.89
CA ILE A 137 -6.60 -0.10 -3.61
C ILE A 137 -5.54 0.99 -3.71
N GLY A 138 -4.73 1.00 -4.77
CA GLY A 138 -3.65 1.97 -4.94
C GLY A 138 -4.13 3.42 -4.87
N PRO A 139 -5.03 3.86 -5.75
CA PRO A 139 -5.55 5.23 -5.72
C PRO A 139 -6.32 5.58 -4.46
N LEU A 140 -7.05 4.62 -3.88
CA LEU A 140 -7.78 4.87 -2.63
C LEU A 140 -6.83 5.16 -1.46
N VAL A 141 -5.81 4.32 -1.29
CA VAL A 141 -4.76 4.55 -0.27
C VAL A 141 -4.02 5.85 -0.56
N LEU A 142 -3.60 6.08 -1.81
CA LEU A 142 -2.90 7.30 -2.21
C LEU A 142 -3.68 8.55 -1.78
N VAL A 143 -4.96 8.66 -2.15
CA VAL A 143 -5.78 9.86 -1.86
C VAL A 143 -5.95 10.04 -0.37
N LEU A 144 -6.33 8.99 0.37
CA LEU A 144 -6.60 9.12 1.80
C LEU A 144 -5.33 9.37 2.62
N THR A 145 -4.19 8.79 2.23
CA THR A 145 -2.93 9.04 2.93
C THR A 145 -2.31 10.39 2.55
N THR A 146 -2.55 10.91 1.34
CA THR A 146 -2.22 12.31 1.01
C THR A 146 -3.00 13.29 1.88
N ILE A 147 -4.31 13.07 2.05
CA ILE A 147 -5.14 13.87 2.94
C ILE A 147 -4.65 13.75 4.38
N ALA A 148 -4.27 12.55 4.82
CA ALA A 148 -3.70 12.30 6.14
C ALA A 148 -2.37 13.04 6.35
N ALA A 149 -1.48 13.03 5.36
CA ALA A 149 -0.21 13.74 5.41
C ALA A 149 -0.40 15.27 5.52
N LEU A 150 -1.36 15.81 4.74
CA LEU A 150 -1.74 17.22 4.85
C LEU A 150 -2.31 17.56 6.23
N ALA A 151 -3.16 16.68 6.78
CA ALA A 151 -3.72 16.87 8.11
C ALA A 151 -2.64 16.77 9.21
N ALA A 152 -1.73 15.79 9.10
CA ALA A 152 -0.60 15.65 10.02
C ALA A 152 0.31 16.88 10.00
N PHE A 153 0.62 17.39 8.80
CA PHE A 153 1.41 18.62 8.64
C PHE A 153 0.70 19.82 9.24
N GLN A 154 -0.58 20.01 8.96
CA GLN A 154 -1.35 21.15 9.49
C GLN A 154 -1.49 21.12 11.01
N LEU A 155 -1.72 19.94 11.59
CA LEU A 155 -1.74 19.77 13.05
C LEU A 155 -0.34 19.99 13.65
N GLY A 156 0.70 19.48 12.99
CA GLY A 156 2.08 19.63 13.41
C GLY A 156 2.55 21.08 13.37
N SER A 157 2.15 21.86 12.37
CA SER A 157 2.53 23.27 12.24
C SER A 157 2.05 24.12 13.42
N MET A 158 0.90 23.79 14.03
CA MET A 158 0.42 24.47 15.24
C MET A 158 1.32 24.22 16.46
N GLY A 159 2.02 23.08 16.50
CA GLY A 159 2.98 22.77 17.57
C GLY A 159 4.37 23.37 17.34
N LEU A 160 4.66 23.82 16.11
CA LEU A 160 5.95 24.36 15.70
C LEU A 160 5.96 25.87 15.53
N ASP A 161 4.90 26.57 15.99
CA ASP A 161 4.82 28.03 15.90
C ASP A 161 6.01 28.69 16.61
N GLY A 162 6.80 29.48 15.85
CA GLY A 162 7.98 30.18 16.35
C GLY A 162 9.28 29.34 16.31
N GLU A 163 9.23 28.06 15.93
CA GLU A 163 10.43 27.25 15.80
C GLU A 163 11.12 27.48 14.44
N SER A 164 12.44 27.31 14.42
CA SER A 164 13.28 27.56 13.22
C SER A 164 13.00 26.61 12.06
N ILE A 165 12.38 25.43 12.33
CA ILE A 165 12.04 24.41 11.35
C ILE A 165 10.60 24.51 10.85
N ALA A 166 9.82 25.49 11.34
CA ALA A 166 8.45 25.72 10.92
C ALA A 166 8.39 26.03 9.42
N LEU A 167 7.48 25.37 8.73
CA LEU A 167 7.21 25.54 7.30
C LEU A 167 5.72 25.77 7.08
N SER A 168 5.39 26.46 5.98
CA SER A 168 4.02 26.64 5.51
C SER A 168 3.71 25.73 4.32
N LEU A 169 2.44 25.48 4.04
CA LEU A 169 2.04 24.72 2.84
C LEU A 169 2.44 25.40 1.53
N GLY A 170 2.73 26.72 1.56
CA GLY A 170 3.16 27.48 0.39
C GLY A 170 4.66 27.39 0.11
N ASP A 171 5.45 26.84 1.04
CA ASP A 171 6.89 26.76 0.87
C ASP A 171 7.28 25.72 -0.17
N ASP A 172 8.42 25.96 -0.83
CA ASP A 172 8.89 25.15 -1.93
C ASP A 172 9.07 23.68 -1.54
N GLY A 173 8.43 22.81 -2.30
CA GLY A 173 8.55 21.35 -2.16
C GLY A 173 7.64 20.72 -1.10
N VAL A 174 7.03 21.48 -0.16
CA VAL A 174 6.19 20.93 0.91
C VAL A 174 5.02 20.11 0.34
N LEU A 175 4.21 20.70 -0.54
CA LEU A 175 3.08 19.98 -1.18
C LEU A 175 3.54 18.78 -1.99
N ARG A 176 4.67 18.87 -2.68
CA ARG A 176 5.26 17.75 -3.41
C ARG A 176 5.60 16.60 -2.45
N SER A 177 6.23 16.88 -1.33
CA SER A 177 6.62 15.89 -0.34
C SER A 177 5.40 15.22 0.29
N LEU A 178 4.39 15.98 0.71
CA LEU A 178 3.16 15.43 1.30
C LEU A 178 2.38 14.58 0.29
N ALA A 179 2.28 15.01 -0.97
CA ALA A 179 1.70 14.19 -2.04
C ALA A 179 2.56 12.97 -2.36
N GLY A 180 3.89 13.12 -2.32
CA GLY A 180 4.85 12.03 -2.48
C GLY A 180 4.67 10.92 -1.45
N ALA A 181 4.39 11.26 -0.19
CA ALA A 181 4.05 10.28 0.85
C ALA A 181 2.81 9.46 0.49
N GLY A 182 1.76 10.12 -0.03
CA GLY A 182 0.57 9.42 -0.53
C GLY A 182 0.87 8.49 -1.71
N VAL A 183 1.69 8.94 -2.67
CA VAL A 183 2.13 8.11 -3.80
C VAL A 183 2.90 6.88 -3.31
N TYR A 184 3.84 7.07 -2.39
CA TYR A 184 4.59 5.96 -1.78
C TYR A 184 3.66 4.95 -1.13
N LEU A 185 2.77 5.40 -0.23
CA LEU A 185 1.85 4.52 0.51
C LEU A 185 0.86 3.81 -0.43
N GLY A 186 0.38 4.48 -1.47
CA GLY A 186 -0.43 3.88 -2.52
C GLY A 186 0.30 2.77 -3.29
N LEU A 187 1.57 3.00 -3.64
CA LEU A 187 2.42 2.00 -4.28
C LEU A 187 2.73 0.82 -3.35
N VAL A 188 2.95 1.08 -2.04
CA VAL A 188 3.13 0.01 -1.04
C VAL A 188 1.89 -0.86 -0.93
N ALA A 189 0.70 -0.29 -0.97
CA ALA A 189 -0.55 -1.06 -0.97
C ALA A 189 -0.66 -1.95 -2.22
N VAL A 190 -0.29 -1.44 -3.40
CA VAL A 190 -0.22 -2.23 -4.65
C VAL A 190 0.84 -3.32 -4.57
N PHE A 191 2.00 -3.02 -3.98
CA PHE A 191 3.05 -4.00 -3.70
C PHE A 191 2.53 -5.14 -2.82
N GLY A 192 1.76 -4.81 -1.76
CA GLY A 192 1.07 -5.78 -0.91
C GLY A 192 0.09 -6.67 -1.68
N VAL A 193 -0.71 -6.09 -2.59
CA VAL A 193 -1.60 -6.86 -3.49
C VAL A 193 -0.80 -7.84 -4.33
N ALA A 194 0.33 -7.41 -4.89
CA ALA A 194 1.19 -8.24 -5.72
C ALA A 194 1.80 -9.40 -4.91
N LEU A 195 2.35 -9.13 -3.71
CA LEU A 195 2.90 -10.14 -2.81
C LEU A 195 1.84 -11.15 -2.38
N GLY A 196 0.65 -10.68 -1.97
CA GLY A 196 -0.45 -11.56 -1.58
C GLY A 196 -0.92 -12.47 -2.71
N SER A 197 -1.00 -11.95 -3.94
CA SER A 197 -1.32 -12.74 -5.13
C SER A 197 -0.21 -13.74 -5.49
N LEU A 198 1.05 -13.34 -5.29
CA LEU A 198 2.22 -14.16 -5.57
C LEU A 198 2.36 -15.29 -4.56
N ILE A 199 2.22 -15.03 -3.27
CA ILE A 199 2.47 -16.01 -2.19
C ILE A 199 1.22 -16.85 -1.90
N ARG A 200 0.01 -16.29 -2.08
CA ARG A 200 -1.29 -16.94 -1.84
C ARG A 200 -1.54 -17.35 -0.39
N SER A 201 -0.80 -16.76 0.54
CA SER A 201 -0.92 -16.94 1.99
C SER A 201 -0.87 -15.57 2.65
N THR A 202 -1.80 -15.28 3.54
CA THR A 202 -1.84 -14.01 4.27
C THR A 202 -0.62 -13.86 5.16
N ALA A 203 -0.31 -14.88 5.95
CA ALA A 203 0.86 -14.87 6.82
C ALA A 203 2.16 -14.75 6.02
N GLY A 204 2.33 -15.55 4.96
CA GLY A 204 3.48 -15.48 4.07
C GLY A 204 3.62 -14.13 3.35
N GLY A 205 2.50 -13.55 2.90
CA GLY A 205 2.48 -12.24 2.25
C GLY A 205 2.89 -11.11 3.19
N ILE A 206 2.38 -11.13 4.43
CA ILE A 206 2.76 -10.16 5.47
C ILE A 206 4.24 -10.33 5.86
N ALA A 207 4.70 -11.56 6.06
CA ALA A 207 6.10 -11.84 6.39
C ALA A 207 7.05 -11.36 5.29
N ALA A 208 6.71 -11.58 4.01
CA ALA A 208 7.49 -11.08 2.89
C ALA A 208 7.48 -9.55 2.80
N LEU A 209 6.33 -8.91 3.04
CA LEU A 209 6.20 -7.46 3.05
C LEU A 209 7.12 -6.85 4.14
N VAL A 210 7.01 -7.33 5.37
CA VAL A 210 7.85 -6.89 6.51
C VAL A 210 9.33 -7.19 6.23
N GLY A 211 9.62 -8.39 5.70
CA GLY A 211 10.97 -8.78 5.30
C GLY A 211 11.61 -7.81 4.32
N VAL A 212 10.88 -7.44 3.27
CA VAL A 212 11.40 -6.57 2.21
C VAL A 212 11.47 -5.11 2.63
N LEU A 213 10.47 -4.60 3.36
CA LEU A 213 10.42 -3.17 3.73
C LEU A 213 11.23 -2.85 4.99
N LEU A 214 11.32 -3.77 5.94
CA LEU A 214 11.94 -3.51 7.24
C LEU A 214 13.23 -4.30 7.44
N LEU A 215 13.19 -5.64 7.26
CA LEU A 215 14.34 -6.48 7.61
C LEU A 215 15.45 -6.37 6.58
N LEU A 216 15.14 -6.26 5.29
CA LEU A 216 16.15 -6.22 4.24
C LEU A 216 17.10 -5.00 4.40
N PRO A 217 16.61 -3.75 4.57
CA PRO A 217 17.48 -2.60 4.82
C PRO A 217 18.27 -2.71 6.12
N SER A 218 17.62 -3.21 7.19
CA SER A 218 18.27 -3.38 8.50
C SER A 218 19.39 -4.44 8.47
N LEU A 219 19.22 -5.53 7.73
CA LEU A 219 20.25 -6.55 7.54
C LEU A 219 21.39 -6.04 6.64
N ALA A 220 21.08 -5.19 5.69
CA ALA A 220 22.09 -4.61 4.82
C ALA A 220 23.10 -3.72 5.57
N SER A 221 22.71 -3.11 6.70
CA SER A 221 23.62 -2.34 7.55
C SER A 221 24.73 -3.18 8.19
N LEU A 222 24.67 -4.51 8.10
CA LEU A 222 25.74 -5.42 8.53
C LEU A 222 26.80 -5.64 7.43
N LEU A 223 26.58 -5.14 6.23
CA LEU A 223 27.54 -5.21 5.13
C LEU A 223 28.66 -4.18 5.33
N PRO A 224 29.82 -4.39 4.69
CA PRO A 224 30.87 -3.37 4.64
C PRO A 224 30.34 -2.05 4.04
N ASP A 225 30.77 -0.91 4.59
CA ASP A 225 30.25 0.43 4.24
C ASP A 225 30.24 0.69 2.73
N SER A 226 31.28 0.28 1.99
CA SER A 226 31.37 0.47 0.54
C SER A 226 30.26 -0.24 -0.25
N LEU A 227 29.80 -1.40 0.23
CA LEU A 227 28.68 -2.14 -0.38
C LEU A 227 27.36 -1.57 0.09
N TYR A 228 27.25 -1.28 1.39
CA TYR A 228 26.06 -0.70 1.97
C TYR A 228 25.69 0.61 1.28
N ASP A 229 26.58 1.57 1.19
CA ASP A 229 26.34 2.88 0.57
C ASP A 229 25.91 2.76 -0.91
N THR A 230 26.41 1.73 -1.61
CA THR A 230 26.06 1.52 -3.01
C THR A 230 24.65 0.97 -3.19
N ILE A 231 24.21 0.03 -2.33
CA ILE A 231 22.94 -0.70 -2.55
C ILE A 231 21.78 -0.13 -1.72
N ASN A 232 22.08 0.51 -0.58
CA ASN A 232 21.10 1.01 0.37
C ASN A 232 20.03 1.93 -0.25
N PRO A 233 20.37 2.88 -1.14
CA PRO A 233 19.38 3.76 -1.75
C PRO A 233 18.33 3.03 -2.62
N TYR A 234 18.66 1.84 -3.12
CA TYR A 234 17.80 1.06 -4.03
C TYR A 234 16.87 0.10 -3.31
N PHE A 235 16.95 -0.02 -1.99
CA PHE A 235 15.96 -0.81 -1.23
C PHE A 235 14.57 -0.18 -1.30
N PRO A 236 13.50 -1.00 -1.34
CA PRO A 236 12.14 -0.50 -1.52
C PRO A 236 11.72 0.58 -0.52
N SER A 237 12.09 0.43 0.77
CA SER A 237 11.78 1.43 1.79
C SER A 237 12.55 2.73 1.59
N ASN A 238 13.84 2.66 1.28
CA ASN A 238 14.70 3.84 1.11
C ASN A 238 14.40 4.58 -0.19
N ALA A 239 14.23 3.86 -1.30
CA ALA A 239 13.75 4.44 -2.56
C ALA A 239 12.34 5.06 -2.37
N GLY A 240 11.50 4.41 -1.56
CA GLY A 240 10.17 4.92 -1.21
C GLY A 240 10.22 6.20 -0.38
N SER A 241 11.07 6.27 0.64
CA SER A 241 11.22 7.47 1.48
C SER A 241 11.80 8.66 0.69
N ALA A 242 12.67 8.41 -0.27
CA ALA A 242 13.20 9.45 -1.15
C ALA A 242 12.10 10.18 -1.96
N ILE A 243 10.95 9.54 -2.23
CA ILE A 243 9.84 10.14 -2.98
C ILE A 243 9.28 11.38 -2.25
N TYR A 244 9.23 11.33 -0.93
CA TYR A 244 8.63 12.37 -0.10
C TYR A 244 9.65 13.16 0.73
N SER A 245 10.94 12.91 0.57
CA SER A 245 11.96 13.75 1.22
C SER A 245 11.91 15.16 0.66
N LEU A 246 11.97 16.16 1.56
CA LEU A 246 12.00 17.57 1.18
C LEU A 246 13.37 17.95 0.66
N HIS A 247 14.41 17.50 1.33
CA HIS A 247 15.81 17.74 0.99
C HIS A 247 16.50 16.46 0.56
N GLU A 248 17.41 16.56 -0.40
CA GLU A 248 18.26 15.45 -0.82
C GLU A 248 19.40 15.29 0.19
N THR A 249 19.46 14.13 0.84
CA THR A 249 20.57 13.76 1.74
C THR A 249 21.68 13.11 0.93
N SER A 250 22.93 13.32 1.32
CA SER A 250 24.09 12.68 0.67
C SER A 250 23.91 11.16 0.66
N GLY A 251 23.95 10.55 -0.53
CA GLY A 251 23.73 9.11 -0.71
C GLY A 251 22.27 8.68 -0.86
N SER A 252 21.27 9.57 -0.79
CA SER A 252 19.88 9.27 -1.11
C SER A 252 19.59 9.49 -2.60
N LEU A 253 18.55 8.82 -3.11
CA LEU A 253 18.04 9.05 -4.45
C LEU A 253 17.26 10.38 -4.50
N SER A 254 17.30 11.04 -5.66
CA SER A 254 16.34 12.13 -5.89
C SER A 254 14.90 11.61 -5.88
N PRO A 255 13.90 12.42 -5.56
CA PRO A 255 12.50 11.99 -5.49
C PRO A 255 12.00 11.28 -6.73
N GLY A 256 12.42 11.74 -7.92
CA GLY A 256 12.08 11.09 -9.19
C GLY A 256 12.75 9.74 -9.39
N ALA A 257 14.02 9.62 -9.01
CA ALA A 257 14.76 8.37 -9.07
C ALA A 257 14.21 7.35 -8.06
N GLY A 258 13.91 7.80 -6.83
CA GLY A 258 13.25 6.97 -5.81
C GLY A 258 11.91 6.41 -6.29
N LEU A 259 11.08 7.25 -6.90
CA LEU A 259 9.82 6.82 -7.51
C LEU A 259 10.05 5.76 -8.60
N ALA A 260 11.00 5.97 -9.50
CA ALA A 260 11.30 5.04 -10.57
C ALA A 260 11.77 3.68 -10.03
N VAL A 261 12.68 3.67 -9.06
CA VAL A 261 13.18 2.46 -8.41
C VAL A 261 12.05 1.71 -7.70
N PHE A 262 11.27 2.40 -6.87
CA PHE A 262 10.18 1.74 -6.13
C PHE A 262 9.05 1.27 -7.05
N ALA A 263 8.68 2.05 -8.06
CA ALA A 263 7.75 1.61 -9.11
C ALA A 263 8.29 0.37 -9.86
N GLY A 264 9.58 0.28 -10.09
CA GLY A 264 10.25 -0.91 -10.63
C GLY A 264 10.04 -2.15 -9.76
N TRP A 265 10.22 -2.05 -8.44
CA TRP A 265 9.93 -3.12 -7.48
C TRP A 265 8.48 -3.58 -7.54
N VAL A 266 7.55 -2.62 -7.55
CA VAL A 266 6.11 -2.91 -7.66
C VAL A 266 5.79 -3.60 -8.99
N ALA A 267 6.32 -3.07 -10.11
CA ALA A 267 6.11 -3.65 -11.44
C ALA A 267 6.67 -5.06 -11.56
N LEU A 268 7.88 -5.31 -11.04
CA LEU A 268 8.51 -6.63 -11.02
C LEU A 268 7.65 -7.64 -10.25
N THR A 269 7.18 -7.27 -9.06
CA THR A 269 6.37 -8.14 -8.22
C THR A 269 4.99 -8.38 -8.83
N LEU A 270 4.36 -7.37 -9.44
CA LEU A 270 3.11 -7.53 -10.20
C LEU A 270 3.29 -8.45 -11.41
N ALA A 271 4.40 -8.32 -12.13
CA ALA A 271 4.72 -9.19 -13.26
C ALA A 271 4.88 -10.65 -12.81
N ALA A 272 5.62 -10.88 -11.72
CA ALA A 272 5.77 -12.21 -11.12
C ALA A 272 4.42 -12.80 -10.69
N ALA A 273 3.57 -12.01 -10.04
CA ALA A 273 2.21 -12.40 -9.66
C ALA A 273 1.34 -12.74 -10.90
N ALA A 274 1.42 -11.91 -11.94
CA ALA A 274 0.70 -12.12 -13.19
C ALA A 274 1.13 -13.40 -13.92
N ILE A 275 2.44 -13.69 -13.96
CA ILE A 275 2.98 -14.93 -14.53
C ILE A 275 2.49 -16.14 -13.74
N ARG A 276 2.55 -16.06 -12.40
CA ARG A 276 2.07 -17.16 -11.54
C ARG A 276 0.57 -17.41 -11.70
N LEU A 277 -0.25 -16.33 -11.80
CA LEU A 277 -1.69 -16.45 -12.04
C LEU A 277 -2.03 -17.11 -13.38
N LYS A 278 -1.20 -16.90 -14.43
CA LYS A 278 -1.38 -17.54 -15.73
C LYS A 278 -1.01 -19.01 -15.73
N ARG A 279 0.03 -19.39 -14.97
CA ARG A 279 0.61 -20.75 -15.03
C ARG A 279 0.00 -21.74 -14.00
N ALA A 280 -0.53 -21.23 -12.91
CA ALA A 280 -1.03 -22.10 -11.85
C ALA A 280 -2.51 -22.45 -12.06
N ASP A 281 -2.82 -23.72 -12.07
CA ASP A 281 -4.18 -24.23 -11.90
C ASP A 281 -4.65 -24.00 -10.46
N VAL A 282 -5.93 -23.64 -10.29
CA VAL A 282 -6.57 -23.36 -8.98
C VAL A 282 -7.59 -24.44 -8.67
#